data_5f342f80b8952c3d8a7b87288342bf0d
#
_entry.id   5f342f80b8952c3d8a7b87288342bf0d
#
_cell.length_a   1.000
_cell.length_b   1.000
_cell.length_c   1.000
_cell.angle_alpha   90.00
_cell.angle_beta   90.00
_cell.angle_gamma   90.00
#
_symmetry.space_group_name_H-M   'P 1'
#
loop_
_entity.id
_entity.type
_entity.pdbx_description
1 polymer ?
#
loop_
_entity_poly.entity_id
_entity_poly.type
_entity_poly.pdbx_seq_one_letter_code
_entity_poly.pdbx_strand_id
1 'polypeptide(L)'
;YRVRPNLPVLGPRLGAKLPALQRALAEADPAQIARAVRANRPVTLAVDGEEVELGPDDLLVEAIDREGFAAFEDRDLIVAVDLAITPELRREGLARDFVRGVQEARKNAGFEIDDTIAIVYDAQGELAEAVERFADYIKGETLAIELRPGRPEEQDGYVEEVKVGKERFVVGLRRVGRLAKVTAEGQ
;
A
#
# COMPACT_ATOMS: atom_id res chain seq x y z
N TYR A 1 -15.79 8.30 -11.01
CA TYR A 1 -15.50 9.50 -11.82
C TYR A 1 -16.27 10.71 -11.32
N ARG A 2 -15.65 11.88 -11.46
CA ARG A 2 -16.32 13.19 -11.34
C ARG A 2 -16.41 13.77 -12.75
N VAL A 3 -17.62 14.11 -13.16
CA VAL A 3 -17.87 14.75 -14.45
C VAL A 3 -18.33 16.20 -14.21
N ARG A 4 -17.68 17.13 -14.90
CA ARG A 4 -18.02 18.56 -14.82
C ARG A 4 -18.12 19.16 -16.21
N PRO A 5 -18.99 20.18 -16.42
CA PRO A 5 -19.01 20.89 -17.68
C PRO A 5 -17.70 21.68 -17.87
N ASN A 6 -17.15 21.67 -19.07
CA ASN A 6 -16.05 22.52 -19.47
C ASN A 6 -16.57 23.93 -19.69
N LEU A 7 -16.57 24.75 -18.63
CA LEU A 7 -17.19 26.08 -18.66
C LEU A 7 -16.63 27.04 -19.75
N PRO A 8 -15.31 27.07 -20.00
CA PRO A 8 -14.77 27.84 -21.11
C PRO A 8 -15.38 27.53 -22.48
N VAL A 9 -15.71 26.26 -22.72
CA VAL A 9 -16.28 25.77 -23.98
C VAL A 9 -17.80 25.93 -23.99
N LEU A 10 -18.47 25.55 -22.92
CA LEU A 10 -19.92 25.50 -22.82
C LEU A 10 -20.55 26.82 -22.44
N GLY A 11 -19.82 27.74 -21.77
CA GLY A 11 -20.32 29.04 -21.37
C GLY A 11 -20.94 29.83 -22.51
N PRO A 12 -20.24 30.03 -23.64
CA PRO A 12 -20.77 30.74 -24.80
C PRO A 12 -21.97 30.01 -25.48
N ARG A 13 -22.03 28.68 -25.40
CA ARG A 13 -23.08 27.85 -26.04
C ARG A 13 -24.37 27.78 -25.23
N LEU A 14 -24.24 27.50 -23.93
CA LEU A 14 -25.36 27.12 -23.08
C LEU A 14 -25.76 28.20 -22.06
N GLY A 15 -24.87 29.13 -21.72
CA GLY A 15 -25.17 30.29 -20.88
C GLY A 15 -26.10 29.99 -19.69
N ALA A 16 -27.35 30.45 -19.81
CA ALA A 16 -28.36 30.27 -18.77
C ALA A 16 -28.77 28.82 -18.50
N LYS A 17 -28.49 27.87 -19.41
CA LYS A 17 -28.80 26.43 -19.23
C LYS A 17 -27.72 25.68 -18.45
N LEU A 18 -26.57 26.29 -18.15
CA LEU A 18 -25.48 25.64 -17.40
C LEU A 18 -25.89 25.05 -16.04
N PRO A 19 -26.71 25.74 -15.21
CA PRO A 19 -27.18 25.17 -13.95
C PRO A 19 -28.03 23.89 -14.13
N ALA A 20 -28.86 23.85 -15.18
CA ALA A 20 -29.67 22.71 -15.53
C ALA A 20 -28.79 21.55 -16.05
N LEU A 21 -27.77 21.82 -16.86
CA LEU A 21 -26.79 20.84 -17.29
C LEU A 21 -26.03 20.26 -16.12
N GLN A 22 -25.61 21.06 -15.15
CA GLN A 22 -24.93 20.56 -13.94
C GLN A 22 -25.80 19.59 -13.14
N ARG A 23 -27.12 19.85 -13.03
CA ARG A 23 -28.07 18.93 -12.40
C ARG A 23 -28.20 17.62 -13.19
N ALA A 24 -28.37 17.71 -14.50
CA ALA A 24 -28.47 16.55 -15.37
C ALA A 24 -27.19 15.68 -15.30
N LEU A 25 -26.00 16.29 -15.25
CA LEU A 25 -24.74 15.57 -15.08
C LEU A 25 -24.61 14.89 -13.70
N ALA A 26 -25.18 15.51 -12.64
CA ALA A 26 -25.16 14.93 -11.30
C ALA A 26 -26.10 13.71 -11.17
N GLU A 27 -27.16 13.65 -11.98
CA GLU A 27 -28.13 12.53 -12.03
C GLU A 27 -27.69 11.41 -12.96
N ALA A 28 -26.83 11.71 -13.94
CA ALA A 28 -26.34 10.73 -14.92
C ALA A 28 -25.25 9.83 -14.32
N ASP A 29 -25.08 8.64 -14.91
CA ASP A 29 -24.00 7.70 -14.54
C ASP A 29 -22.62 8.25 -15.01
N PRO A 30 -21.76 8.68 -14.09
CA PRO A 30 -20.47 9.25 -14.44
C PRO A 30 -19.54 8.25 -15.15
N ALA A 31 -19.72 6.93 -14.92
CA ALA A 31 -18.90 5.92 -15.55
C ALA A 31 -19.29 5.73 -17.04
N GLN A 32 -20.56 5.85 -17.37
CA GLN A 32 -21.02 5.82 -18.76
C GLN A 32 -20.51 7.04 -19.53
N ILE A 33 -20.61 8.23 -18.92
CA ILE A 33 -20.09 9.47 -19.51
C ILE A 33 -18.57 9.35 -19.75
N ALA A 34 -17.83 8.90 -18.73
CA ALA A 34 -16.37 8.72 -18.84
C ALA A 34 -15.97 7.79 -19.99
N ARG A 35 -16.70 6.67 -20.17
CA ARG A 35 -16.46 5.75 -21.28
C ARG A 35 -16.75 6.38 -22.64
N ALA A 36 -17.83 7.16 -22.75
CA ALA A 36 -18.17 7.84 -23.99
C ALA A 36 -17.12 8.88 -24.37
N VAL A 37 -16.72 9.73 -23.42
CA VAL A 37 -15.70 10.78 -23.60
C VAL A 37 -14.37 10.17 -24.05
N ARG A 38 -13.93 9.07 -23.41
CA ARG A 38 -12.68 8.37 -23.77
C ARG A 38 -12.74 7.72 -25.13
N ALA A 39 -13.91 7.21 -25.50
CA ALA A 39 -14.15 6.65 -26.83
C ALA A 39 -14.34 7.74 -27.89
N ASN A 40 -14.12 9.00 -27.57
CA ASN A 40 -14.35 10.17 -28.42
C ASN A 40 -15.78 10.21 -29.02
N ARG A 41 -16.78 9.81 -28.19
CA ARG A 41 -18.19 9.76 -28.58
C ARG A 41 -18.98 10.85 -27.82
N PRO A 42 -19.97 11.48 -28.48
CA PRO A 42 -20.83 12.43 -27.81
C PRO A 42 -21.72 11.75 -26.76
N VAL A 43 -22.17 12.55 -25.79
CA VAL A 43 -23.13 12.18 -24.76
C VAL A 43 -24.36 13.05 -24.90
N THR A 44 -25.55 12.43 -24.96
CA THR A 44 -26.82 13.16 -24.98
C THR A 44 -27.45 13.14 -23.60
N LEU A 45 -27.79 14.33 -23.07
CA LEU A 45 -28.48 14.51 -21.80
C LEU A 45 -29.75 15.34 -21.98
N ALA A 46 -30.77 14.99 -21.19
CA ALA A 46 -31.97 15.83 -21.09
C ALA A 46 -31.71 17.00 -20.14
N VAL A 47 -31.76 18.21 -20.66
CA VAL A 47 -31.52 19.46 -19.92
C VAL A 47 -32.77 20.34 -20.04
N ASP A 48 -33.50 20.52 -18.93
CA ASP A 48 -34.77 21.27 -18.89
C ASP A 48 -35.78 20.79 -19.97
N GLY A 49 -35.82 19.46 -20.23
CA GLY A 49 -36.74 18.84 -21.19
C GLY A 49 -36.29 18.84 -22.63
N GLU A 50 -35.14 19.41 -22.95
CA GLU A 50 -34.51 19.36 -24.29
C GLU A 50 -33.31 18.40 -24.27
N GLU A 51 -33.12 17.71 -25.40
CA GLU A 51 -31.91 16.89 -25.59
C GLU A 51 -30.72 17.79 -25.97
N VAL A 52 -29.67 17.70 -25.17
CA VAL A 52 -28.42 18.40 -25.42
C VAL A 52 -27.32 17.41 -25.71
N GLU A 53 -26.73 17.50 -26.90
CA GLU A 53 -25.57 16.71 -27.27
C GLU A 53 -24.29 17.43 -26.84
N LEU A 54 -23.45 16.70 -26.09
CA LEU A 54 -22.18 17.15 -25.55
C LEU A 54 -21.03 16.34 -26.17
N GLY A 55 -20.11 17.05 -26.80
CA GLY A 55 -18.89 16.43 -27.32
C GLY A 55 -17.89 16.11 -26.21
N PRO A 56 -16.83 15.34 -26.51
CA PRO A 56 -15.78 15.01 -25.54
C PRO A 56 -15.12 16.23 -24.90
N ASP A 57 -14.91 17.31 -25.66
CA ASP A 57 -14.29 18.56 -25.18
C ASP A 57 -15.22 19.39 -24.30
N ASP A 58 -16.51 19.13 -24.32
CA ASP A 58 -17.53 19.81 -23.54
C ASP A 58 -17.52 19.38 -22.06
N LEU A 59 -16.87 18.25 -21.74
CA LEU A 59 -16.90 17.62 -20.43
C LEU A 59 -15.49 17.43 -19.89
N LEU A 60 -15.31 17.73 -18.61
CA LEU A 60 -14.12 17.42 -17.85
C LEU A 60 -14.40 16.18 -17.01
N VAL A 61 -13.67 15.10 -17.29
CA VAL A 61 -13.80 13.81 -16.58
C VAL A 61 -12.54 13.60 -15.76
N GLU A 62 -12.71 13.49 -14.45
CA GLU A 62 -11.63 13.22 -13.50
C GLU A 62 -11.90 11.90 -12.80
N ALA A 63 -10.88 11.04 -12.68
CA ALA A 63 -10.91 9.95 -11.74
C ALA A 63 -10.76 10.52 -10.33
N ILE A 64 -11.63 10.13 -9.41
CA ILE A 64 -11.54 10.51 -8.00
C ILE A 64 -11.39 9.25 -7.15
N ASP A 65 -10.57 9.36 -6.10
CA ASP A 65 -10.47 8.30 -5.11
C ASP A 65 -11.81 8.18 -4.37
N ARG A 66 -12.24 6.93 -4.21
CA ARG A 66 -13.34 6.62 -3.31
C ARG A 66 -12.79 6.60 -1.90
N GLU A 67 -13.51 7.16 -0.94
CA GLU A 67 -13.11 7.11 0.47
C GLU A 67 -12.78 5.67 0.89
N GLY A 68 -11.61 5.48 1.48
CA GLY A 68 -11.10 4.16 1.86
C GLY A 68 -10.38 3.38 0.76
N PHE A 69 -10.26 3.92 -0.46
CA PHE A 69 -9.53 3.31 -1.57
C PHE A 69 -8.53 4.28 -2.18
N ALA A 70 -7.35 3.77 -2.56
CA ALA A 70 -6.45 4.44 -3.47
C ALA A 70 -6.61 3.82 -4.87
N ALA A 71 -6.88 4.65 -5.88
CA ALA A 71 -7.04 4.18 -7.25
C ALA A 71 -5.91 4.70 -8.14
N PHE A 72 -5.39 3.84 -8.98
CA PHE A 72 -4.45 4.17 -10.03
C PHE A 72 -5.04 3.76 -11.38
N GLU A 73 -4.96 4.66 -12.34
CA GLU A 73 -5.45 4.46 -13.69
C GLU A 73 -4.29 4.48 -14.69
N ASP A 74 -4.20 3.45 -15.50
CA ASP A 74 -3.31 3.38 -16.66
C ASP A 74 -4.11 2.92 -17.88
N ARG A 75 -4.27 3.81 -18.86
CA ARG A 75 -5.05 3.61 -20.09
C ARG A 75 -6.48 3.12 -19.79
N ASP A 76 -6.75 1.83 -20.05
CA ASP A 76 -8.08 1.22 -19.88
C ASP A 76 -8.22 0.40 -18.59
N LEU A 77 -7.18 0.38 -17.75
CA LEU A 77 -7.14 -0.38 -16.51
C LEU A 77 -7.20 0.56 -15.30
N ILE A 78 -8.12 0.27 -14.38
CA ILE A 78 -8.17 0.91 -13.07
C ILE A 78 -7.86 -0.16 -12.02
N VAL A 79 -6.84 0.10 -11.22
CA VAL A 79 -6.52 -0.71 -10.03
C VAL A 79 -6.91 0.10 -8.81
N ALA A 80 -7.77 -0.47 -7.97
CA ALA A 80 -8.13 0.13 -6.69
C ALA A 80 -7.63 -0.77 -5.55
N VAL A 81 -6.94 -0.16 -4.58
CA VAL A 81 -6.46 -0.82 -3.37
C VAL A 81 -7.31 -0.36 -2.20
N ASP A 82 -7.85 -1.29 -1.44
CA ASP A 82 -8.53 -1.02 -0.17
C ASP A 82 -7.49 -0.57 0.86
N LEU A 83 -7.68 0.60 1.45
CA LEU A 83 -6.78 1.19 2.45
C LEU A 83 -7.16 0.80 3.89
N ALA A 84 -8.19 0.00 4.08
CA ALA A 84 -8.59 -0.46 5.41
C ALA A 84 -7.52 -1.39 5.99
N ILE A 85 -6.82 -0.93 7.04
CA ILE A 85 -5.84 -1.73 7.77
C ILE A 85 -6.59 -2.54 8.82
N THR A 86 -6.76 -3.83 8.56
CA THR A 86 -7.31 -4.75 9.55
C THR A 86 -6.32 -4.99 10.70
N PRO A 87 -6.77 -5.44 11.88
CA PRO A 87 -5.86 -5.82 12.97
C PRO A 87 -4.83 -6.88 12.55
N GLU A 88 -5.20 -7.78 11.64
CA GLU A 88 -4.28 -8.81 11.12
C GLU A 88 -3.19 -8.19 10.25
N LEU A 89 -3.56 -7.34 9.29
CA LEU A 89 -2.60 -6.62 8.45
C LEU A 89 -1.67 -5.72 9.27
N ARG A 90 -2.19 -5.14 10.36
CA ARG A 90 -1.37 -4.35 11.28
C ARG A 90 -0.31 -5.21 11.96
N ARG A 91 -0.67 -6.40 12.48
CA ARG A 91 0.28 -7.32 13.09
C ARG A 91 1.31 -7.84 12.09
N GLU A 92 0.88 -8.17 10.87
CA GLU A 92 1.80 -8.53 9.80
C GLU A 92 2.78 -7.40 9.49
N GLY A 93 2.31 -6.15 9.44
CA GLY A 93 3.16 -4.96 9.28
C GLY A 93 4.20 -4.86 10.40
N LEU A 94 3.81 -5.03 11.66
CA LEU A 94 4.73 -5.04 12.81
C LEU A 94 5.78 -6.16 12.72
N ALA A 95 5.39 -7.35 12.29
CA ALA A 95 6.33 -8.44 12.09
C ALA A 95 7.36 -8.13 10.99
N ARG A 96 6.94 -7.51 9.89
CA ARG A 96 7.85 -7.03 8.83
C ARG A 96 8.78 -5.94 9.32
N ASP A 97 8.29 -5.02 10.14
CA ASP A 97 9.09 -3.98 10.75
C ASP A 97 10.14 -4.58 11.70
N PHE A 98 9.77 -5.60 12.47
CA PHE A 98 10.72 -6.35 13.30
C PHE A 98 11.81 -7.01 12.46
N VAL A 99 11.45 -7.72 11.38
CA VAL A 99 12.41 -8.32 10.43
C VAL A 99 13.37 -7.27 9.90
N ARG A 100 12.86 -6.11 9.46
CA ARG A 100 13.68 -5.02 8.97
C ARG A 100 14.69 -4.54 10.02
N GLY A 101 14.24 -4.37 11.26
CA GLY A 101 15.11 -3.97 12.36
C GLY A 101 16.20 -5.01 12.66
N VAL A 102 15.85 -6.30 12.66
CA VAL A 102 16.84 -7.38 12.82
C VAL A 102 17.86 -7.39 11.68
N GLN A 103 17.42 -7.20 10.42
CA GLN A 103 18.33 -7.15 9.28
C GLN A 103 19.30 -5.97 9.36
N GLU A 104 18.86 -4.82 9.87
CA GLU A 104 19.72 -3.68 10.11
C GLU A 104 20.73 -3.97 11.23
N ALA A 105 20.29 -4.54 12.34
CA ALA A 105 21.16 -4.95 13.44
C ALA A 105 22.18 -6.03 12.99
N ARG A 106 21.81 -6.98 12.15
CA ARG A 106 22.75 -7.97 11.52
C ARG A 106 23.86 -7.25 10.75
N LYS A 107 23.49 -6.25 9.94
CA LYS A 107 24.45 -5.45 9.18
C LYS A 107 25.41 -4.69 10.10
N ASN A 108 24.87 -4.06 11.16
CA ASN A 108 25.66 -3.33 12.13
C ASN A 108 26.60 -4.25 12.92
N ALA A 109 26.16 -5.50 13.20
CA ALA A 109 26.98 -6.54 13.81
C ALA A 109 28.05 -7.11 12.89
N GLY A 110 28.07 -6.75 11.59
CA GLY A 110 29.02 -7.28 10.61
C GLY A 110 28.76 -8.74 10.22
N PHE A 111 27.50 -9.21 10.30
CA PHE A 111 27.15 -10.56 9.88
C PHE A 111 27.05 -10.67 8.36
N GLU A 112 27.46 -11.82 7.83
CA GLU A 112 27.32 -12.15 6.43
C GLU A 112 25.86 -12.52 6.08
N ILE A 113 25.54 -12.47 4.80
CA ILE A 113 24.19 -12.71 4.31
C ILE A 113 23.69 -14.15 4.58
N ASP A 114 24.60 -15.11 4.60
CA ASP A 114 24.38 -16.53 4.81
C ASP A 114 24.59 -16.99 6.27
N ASP A 115 24.93 -16.07 7.18
CA ASP A 115 25.06 -16.41 8.59
C ASP A 115 23.69 -16.74 9.20
N THR A 116 23.62 -17.88 9.91
CA THR A 116 22.46 -18.23 10.73
C THR A 116 22.65 -17.70 12.15
N ILE A 117 21.56 -17.24 12.75
CA ILE A 117 21.60 -16.52 14.03
C ILE A 117 20.63 -17.07 15.08
N ALA A 118 20.92 -16.80 16.33
CA ALA A 118 19.97 -16.85 17.44
C ALA A 118 19.57 -15.43 17.80
N ILE A 119 18.28 -15.19 18.02
CA ILE A 119 17.70 -13.89 18.39
C ILE A 119 17.09 -13.98 19.77
N VAL A 120 17.50 -13.06 20.65
CA VAL A 120 16.78 -12.72 21.89
C VAL A 120 16.20 -11.34 21.71
N TYR A 121 14.94 -11.13 22.07
CA TYR A 121 14.31 -9.84 21.87
C TYR A 121 13.49 -9.40 23.06
N ASP A 122 13.55 -8.10 23.38
CA ASP A 122 12.68 -7.41 24.34
C ASP A 122 11.79 -6.45 23.54
N ALA A 123 10.54 -6.85 23.34
CA ALA A 123 9.51 -6.07 22.69
C ALA A 123 8.25 -6.11 23.55
N GLN A 124 7.39 -5.08 23.41
CA GLN A 124 6.20 -4.95 24.25
C GLN A 124 4.94 -4.71 23.40
N GLY A 125 3.76 -4.95 24.01
CA GLY A 125 2.47 -4.66 23.40
C GLY A 125 2.22 -5.41 22.08
N GLU A 126 1.61 -4.74 21.13
CA GLU A 126 1.25 -5.32 19.83
C GLU A 126 2.45 -5.88 19.05
N LEU A 127 3.64 -5.29 19.23
CA LEU A 127 4.85 -5.79 18.59
C LEU A 127 5.25 -7.17 19.14
N ALA A 128 5.20 -7.37 20.45
CA ALA A 128 5.51 -8.67 21.07
C ALA A 128 4.55 -9.76 20.57
N GLU A 129 3.23 -9.45 20.55
CA GLU A 129 2.20 -10.36 20.00
C GLU A 129 2.46 -10.69 18.52
N ALA A 130 2.86 -9.68 17.73
CA ALA A 130 3.16 -9.87 16.31
C ALA A 130 4.39 -10.77 16.12
N VAL A 131 5.47 -10.57 16.90
CA VAL A 131 6.67 -11.40 16.81
C VAL A 131 6.37 -12.85 17.19
N GLU A 132 5.58 -13.09 18.21
CA GLU A 132 5.17 -14.45 18.62
C GLU A 132 4.33 -15.12 17.52
N ARG A 133 3.31 -14.41 17.00
CA ARG A 133 2.40 -14.95 15.99
C ARG A 133 3.08 -15.25 14.66
N PHE A 134 4.03 -14.45 14.26
CA PHE A 134 4.75 -14.55 12.98
C PHE A 134 6.18 -15.12 13.15
N ALA A 135 6.45 -15.88 14.22
CA ALA A 135 7.77 -16.37 14.56
C ALA A 135 8.45 -17.16 13.42
N ASP A 136 7.71 -18.04 12.74
CA ASP A 136 8.27 -18.83 11.64
C ASP A 136 8.63 -17.98 10.42
N TYR A 137 7.78 -17.00 10.10
CA TYR A 137 8.07 -16.00 9.06
C TYR A 137 9.34 -15.21 9.40
N ILE A 138 9.43 -14.68 10.63
CA ILE A 138 10.59 -13.91 11.10
C ILE A 138 11.87 -14.76 11.05
N LYS A 139 11.82 -16.02 11.50
CA LYS A 139 12.96 -16.93 11.42
C LYS A 139 13.42 -17.16 9.99
N GLY A 140 12.47 -17.36 9.07
CA GLY A 140 12.76 -17.55 7.64
C GLY A 140 13.47 -16.34 7.05
N GLU A 141 12.93 -15.14 7.25
CA GLU A 141 13.45 -13.89 6.69
C GLU A 141 14.78 -13.46 7.30
N THR A 142 15.08 -13.86 8.53
CA THR A 142 16.29 -13.44 9.25
C THR A 142 17.35 -14.52 9.34
N LEU A 143 17.10 -15.72 8.81
CA LEU A 143 17.91 -16.91 8.98
C LEU A 143 18.14 -17.26 10.46
N ALA A 144 17.15 -16.97 11.29
CA ALA A 144 17.21 -17.30 12.70
C ALA A 144 16.80 -18.74 12.97
N ILE A 145 17.66 -19.50 13.65
CA ILE A 145 17.36 -20.84 14.12
C ILE A 145 16.66 -20.82 15.47
N GLU A 146 16.85 -19.74 16.23
CA GLU A 146 16.24 -19.51 17.53
C GLU A 146 15.68 -18.08 17.59
N LEU A 147 14.47 -17.93 18.13
CA LEU A 147 13.82 -16.64 18.39
C LEU A 147 13.12 -16.76 19.75
N ARG A 148 13.61 -16.06 20.75
CA ARG A 148 13.03 -16.12 22.09
C ARG A 148 12.81 -14.75 22.72
N PRO A 149 11.70 -14.56 23.43
CA PRO A 149 11.50 -13.33 24.20
C PRO A 149 12.41 -13.30 25.42
N GLY A 150 12.81 -12.11 25.82
CA GLY A 150 13.64 -11.86 26.99
C GLY A 150 14.51 -10.64 26.79
N ARG A 151 15.03 -10.10 27.89
CA ARG A 151 15.96 -8.99 27.80
C ARG A 151 17.33 -9.48 27.33
N PRO A 152 17.85 -8.97 26.19
CA PRO A 152 19.17 -9.34 25.71
C PRO A 152 20.28 -8.97 26.68
N GLU A 153 21.28 -9.82 26.83
CA GLU A 153 22.46 -9.63 27.67
C GLU A 153 23.74 -9.78 26.81
N GLU A 154 24.92 -9.45 27.35
CA GLU A 154 26.20 -9.55 26.64
C GLU A 154 26.47 -10.96 26.06
N GLN A 155 26.01 -12.01 26.75
CA GLN A 155 26.14 -13.38 26.28
C GLN A 155 25.29 -13.69 25.04
N ASP A 156 24.30 -12.87 24.71
CA ASP A 156 23.46 -12.99 23.52
C ASP A 156 24.13 -12.37 22.27
N GLY A 157 25.38 -11.91 22.41
CA GLY A 157 26.21 -11.41 21.33
C GLY A 157 26.05 -9.90 21.09
N TYR A 158 25.78 -9.49 19.85
CA TYR A 158 25.57 -8.09 19.50
C TYR A 158 24.21 -7.63 20.00
N VAL A 159 24.20 -6.60 20.85
CA VAL A 159 22.97 -6.05 21.41
C VAL A 159 22.74 -4.63 20.88
N GLU A 160 21.55 -4.39 20.38
CA GLU A 160 21.16 -3.09 19.82
C GLU A 160 19.72 -2.73 20.19
N GLU A 161 19.49 -1.46 20.51
CA GLU A 161 18.15 -0.88 20.57
C GLU A 161 17.73 -0.45 19.16
N VAL A 162 16.67 -1.04 18.67
CA VAL A 162 16.14 -0.81 17.31
C VAL A 162 14.89 0.07 17.38
N LYS A 163 14.81 1.04 16.48
CA LYS A 163 13.64 1.89 16.29
C LYS A 163 13.13 1.75 14.86
N VAL A 164 11.93 1.24 14.70
CA VAL A 164 11.26 1.15 13.39
C VAL A 164 9.88 1.81 13.48
N GLY A 165 9.74 2.92 12.76
CA GLY A 165 8.52 3.72 12.82
C GLY A 165 8.28 4.28 14.24
N LYS A 166 7.21 3.84 14.89
CA LYS A 166 6.85 4.21 16.27
C LYS A 166 7.30 3.18 17.31
N GLU A 167 7.68 2.00 16.85
CA GLU A 167 8.05 0.87 17.72
C GLU A 167 9.52 0.94 18.14
N ARG A 168 9.78 0.48 19.35
CA ARG A 168 11.12 0.31 19.89
C ARG A 168 11.23 -1.06 20.52
N PHE A 169 12.36 -1.71 20.29
CA PHE A 169 12.66 -2.99 20.88
C PHE A 169 14.18 -3.19 20.99
N VAL A 170 14.60 -4.09 21.83
CA VAL A 170 16.01 -4.45 21.95
C VAL A 170 16.22 -5.84 21.41
N VAL A 171 17.27 -6.04 20.61
CA VAL A 171 17.66 -7.36 20.10
C VAL A 171 19.07 -7.72 20.51
N GLY A 172 19.27 -8.97 20.87
CA GLY A 172 20.57 -9.61 20.99
C GLY A 172 20.73 -10.63 19.86
N LEU A 173 21.79 -10.51 19.10
CA LEU A 173 22.06 -11.32 17.91
C LEU A 173 23.36 -12.10 18.08
N ARG A 174 23.26 -13.42 18.07
CA ARG A 174 24.44 -14.30 18.15
C ARG A 174 24.52 -15.15 16.90
N ARG A 175 25.67 -15.10 16.21
CA ARG A 175 25.93 -15.98 15.09
C ARG A 175 26.07 -17.43 15.57
N VAL A 176 25.37 -18.33 14.90
CA VAL A 176 25.38 -19.76 15.25
C VAL A 176 26.10 -20.58 14.19
N GLY A 177 25.98 -20.22 12.90
CA GLY A 177 26.59 -20.95 11.80
C GLY A 177 26.42 -20.23 10.48
N ARG A 178 26.51 -20.98 9.39
CA ARG A 178 26.20 -20.52 8.02
C ARG A 178 25.32 -21.52 7.32
N LEU A 179 24.48 -21.05 6.42
CA LEU A 179 23.78 -21.92 5.48
C LEU A 179 24.81 -22.66 4.61
N ALA A 180 24.65 -23.97 4.46
CA ALA A 180 25.44 -24.72 3.51
C ALA A 180 25.15 -24.16 2.10
N LYS A 181 26.19 -23.73 1.38
CA LYS A 181 26.06 -23.39 -0.03
C LYS A 181 25.54 -24.65 -0.74
N VAL A 182 24.33 -24.56 -1.30
CA VAL A 182 23.88 -25.55 -2.27
C VAL A 182 24.78 -25.35 -3.48
N THR A 183 25.84 -26.13 -3.58
CA THR A 183 26.59 -26.29 -4.82
C THR A 183 25.61 -26.88 -5.82
N ALA A 184 25.16 -26.05 -6.78
CA ALA A 184 24.54 -26.56 -7.99
C ALA A 184 25.65 -27.24 -8.79
N GLU A 185 25.98 -28.47 -8.43
CA GLU A 185 26.74 -29.37 -9.28
C GLU A 185 25.75 -30.25 -10.04
N GLY A 186 25.73 -30.02 -11.33
CA GLY A 186 25.57 -31.06 -12.33
C GLY A 186 24.14 -31.40 -12.78
N GLN A 187 23.70 -31.01 -13.84
CA GLN A 187 23.74 -31.79 -15.13
C GLN A 187 23.16 -30.95 -16.25
#